data_2a89e067bbd261bcd2dade444d69381f
#
_entry.id   2a89e067bbd261bcd2dade444d69381f
#
_cell.length_a   1.000
_cell.length_b   1.000
_cell.length_c   1.000
_cell.angle_alpha   90.00
_cell.angle_beta   90.00
_cell.angle_gamma   90.00
#
_symmetry.space_group_name_H-M   'P 1'
#
loop_
_entity.id
_entity.type
_entity.pdbx_description
1 polymer ?
#
loop_
_entity_poly.entity_id
_entity_poly.type
_entity_poly.pdbx_seq_one_letter_code
_entity_poly.pdbx_strand_id
1 'polypeptide(L)'
;GMDSLAITDHGVMYGVIDFYKKAKEVGIKPILGCEIYVAPGSRFDREQGRGEDRYYHLVLLAENNQGYKNLMKIVTRGFTEGYYYKPRVDYEVLEKYHEGIIALSACLAGEIPNKILKEDFDGARAAANKMRDIFGENNFFLELQDHGIRQQTQVNTSLIRLSRELGIPMVVTNDVHYIREEDAVPHDLLLCIQTGKKVSDQDRMRYEGGQYYLKSEEEMQKVFPYAREAMD
;
A
#
# COMPACT_ATOMS: atom_id res chain seq x y z
N GLY A 1 -10.26 21.31 1.36
CA GLY A 1 -9.36 21.39 0.36
C GLY A 1 -8.04 20.74 0.63
N MET A 2 -7.74 19.62 -0.06
CA MET A 2 -6.41 19.02 -0.05
C MET A 2 -5.46 19.90 -0.86
N ASP A 3 -4.23 20.05 -0.40
CA ASP A 3 -3.13 20.76 -1.09
C ASP A 3 -2.15 19.78 -1.76
N SER A 4 -2.25 18.50 -1.43
CA SER A 4 -1.41 17.42 -1.94
C SER A 4 -2.23 16.14 -2.17
N LEU A 5 -1.79 15.30 -3.10
CA LEU A 5 -2.42 14.02 -3.42
C LEU A 5 -1.37 13.04 -3.96
N ALA A 6 -1.48 11.76 -3.56
CA ALA A 6 -0.62 10.69 -4.04
C ALA A 6 -1.31 9.84 -5.12
N ILE A 7 -0.51 9.27 -6.03
CA ILE A 7 -0.89 8.17 -6.92
C ILE A 7 -0.05 6.95 -6.58
N THR A 8 -0.68 5.78 -6.38
CA THR A 8 -0.03 4.55 -5.94
C THR A 8 -0.62 3.31 -6.63
N ASP A 9 -0.71 3.35 -7.96
CA ASP A 9 -1.26 2.25 -8.76
C ASP A 9 -0.56 0.91 -8.45
N HIS A 10 -1.30 -0.19 -8.56
CA HIS A 10 -0.80 -1.54 -8.30
C HIS A 10 0.24 -2.01 -9.33
N GLY A 11 1.49 -2.07 -8.94
CA GLY A 11 2.60 -2.67 -9.69
C GLY A 11 3.03 -1.91 -10.94
N VAL A 12 2.47 -0.74 -11.22
CA VAL A 12 2.71 0.06 -12.42
C VAL A 12 2.82 1.55 -12.12
N MET A 13 3.39 2.31 -13.06
CA MET A 13 3.48 3.77 -13.00
C MET A 13 2.86 4.42 -14.26
N TYR A 14 1.82 3.82 -14.83
CA TYR A 14 1.28 4.25 -16.12
C TYR A 14 0.62 5.63 -16.06
N GLY A 15 -0.05 5.94 -14.94
CA GLY A 15 -0.77 7.20 -14.74
C GLY A 15 0.07 8.36 -14.20
N VAL A 16 1.33 8.15 -13.78
CA VAL A 16 2.09 9.15 -12.99
C VAL A 16 2.34 10.46 -13.73
N ILE A 17 2.59 10.43 -15.05
CA ILE A 17 2.89 11.66 -15.82
C ILE A 17 1.62 12.50 -16.01
N ASP A 18 0.50 11.88 -16.34
CA ASP A 18 -0.77 12.58 -16.50
C ASP A 18 -1.27 13.11 -15.15
N PHE A 19 -1.15 12.32 -14.10
CA PHE A 19 -1.43 12.74 -12.72
C PHE A 19 -0.58 13.95 -12.33
N TYR A 20 0.75 13.90 -12.53
CA TYR A 20 1.66 15.00 -12.23
C TYR A 20 1.24 16.29 -12.94
N LYS A 21 1.01 16.23 -14.27
CA LYS A 21 0.60 17.39 -15.06
C LYS A 21 -0.70 17.99 -14.55
N LYS A 22 -1.72 17.15 -14.30
CA LYS A 22 -3.03 17.60 -13.82
C LYS A 22 -2.98 18.19 -12.42
N ALA A 23 -2.26 17.58 -11.49
CA ALA A 23 -2.08 18.11 -10.15
C ALA A 23 -1.40 19.50 -10.18
N LYS A 24 -0.34 19.65 -10.97
CA LYS A 24 0.35 20.95 -11.16
C LYS A 24 -0.57 22.01 -11.80
N GLU A 25 -1.38 21.63 -12.77
CA GLU A 25 -2.33 22.53 -13.45
C GLU A 25 -3.35 23.12 -12.46
N VAL A 26 -3.79 22.34 -11.47
CA VAL A 26 -4.79 22.77 -10.47
C VAL A 26 -4.17 23.25 -9.15
N GLY A 27 -2.84 23.35 -9.08
CA GLY A 27 -2.11 23.86 -7.91
C GLY A 27 -2.00 22.87 -6.75
N ILE A 28 -2.21 21.56 -6.98
CA ILE A 28 -2.04 20.51 -5.98
C ILE A 28 -0.62 19.94 -6.09
N LYS A 29 0.03 19.66 -4.94
CA LYS A 29 1.32 18.99 -4.88
C LYS A 29 1.15 17.51 -5.25
N PRO A 30 1.71 17.02 -6.39
CA PRO A 30 1.67 15.60 -6.72
C PRO A 30 2.70 14.82 -5.92
N ILE A 31 2.31 13.70 -5.36
CA ILE A 31 3.18 12.70 -4.73
C ILE A 31 3.14 11.46 -5.62
N LEU A 32 4.29 11.09 -6.19
CA LEU A 32 4.38 9.99 -7.14
C LEU A 32 4.80 8.72 -6.42
N GLY A 33 4.01 7.68 -6.56
CA GLY A 33 4.24 6.40 -5.90
C GLY A 33 3.79 5.21 -6.73
N CYS A 34 3.89 4.04 -6.13
CA CYS A 34 3.41 2.77 -6.67
C CYS A 34 3.22 1.80 -5.50
N GLU A 35 2.12 1.06 -5.49
CA GLU A 35 1.97 -0.09 -4.62
C GLU A 35 2.60 -1.30 -5.31
N ILE A 36 3.81 -1.65 -4.88
CA ILE A 36 4.58 -2.74 -5.45
C ILE A 36 4.21 -4.09 -4.84
N TYR A 37 4.59 -5.17 -5.53
CA TYR A 37 4.49 -6.54 -5.04
C TYR A 37 5.85 -7.04 -4.59
N VAL A 38 5.96 -7.51 -3.33
CA VAL A 38 7.19 -8.03 -2.73
C VAL A 38 7.09 -9.55 -2.61
N ALA A 39 8.03 -10.28 -3.21
CA ALA A 39 8.11 -11.73 -3.08
C ALA A 39 8.47 -12.13 -1.64
N PRO A 40 7.88 -13.20 -1.06
CA PRO A 40 8.23 -13.67 0.27
C PRO A 40 9.69 -14.11 0.43
N GLY A 41 10.31 -14.53 -0.68
CA GLY A 41 11.72 -14.88 -0.79
C GLY A 41 12.38 -14.13 -1.94
N SER A 42 13.04 -14.85 -2.85
CA SER A 42 13.64 -14.24 -4.03
C SER A 42 12.59 -13.92 -5.11
N ARG A 43 12.74 -12.80 -5.80
CA ARG A 43 11.94 -12.45 -6.99
C ARG A 43 12.03 -13.47 -8.12
N PHE A 44 13.08 -14.30 -8.10
CA PHE A 44 13.29 -15.36 -9.08
C PHE A 44 12.54 -16.66 -8.77
N ASP A 45 12.03 -16.80 -7.54
CA ASP A 45 11.28 -18.00 -7.13
C ASP A 45 9.93 -18.07 -7.85
N ARG A 46 9.68 -19.22 -8.51
CA ARG A 46 8.45 -19.49 -9.28
C ARG A 46 7.57 -20.57 -8.62
N GLU A 47 8.05 -21.20 -7.57
CA GLU A 47 7.39 -22.34 -6.92
C GLU A 47 6.81 -22.02 -5.55
N GLN A 48 7.17 -20.88 -4.96
CA GLN A 48 6.72 -20.49 -3.62
C GLN A 48 5.34 -19.84 -3.62
N GLY A 49 4.52 -20.26 -2.67
CA GLY A 49 3.21 -19.70 -2.36
C GLY A 49 2.07 -20.23 -3.21
N ARG A 50 0.93 -20.50 -2.58
CA ARG A 50 -0.35 -20.72 -3.22
C ARG A 50 -1.28 -19.57 -2.87
N GLY A 51 -2.00 -19.01 -3.84
CA GLY A 51 -2.95 -17.93 -3.59
C GLY A 51 -2.27 -16.62 -3.18
N GLU A 52 -2.72 -16.04 -2.07
CA GLU A 52 -2.30 -14.74 -1.53
C GLU A 52 -0.87 -14.74 -0.95
N ASP A 53 -0.28 -15.90 -0.66
CA ASP A 53 1.08 -16.00 -0.13
C ASP A 53 2.19 -15.85 -1.19
N ARG A 54 1.85 -15.49 -2.44
CA ARG A 54 2.82 -15.35 -3.53
C ARG A 54 3.56 -14.03 -3.53
N TYR A 55 3.00 -13.02 -2.89
CA TYR A 55 3.56 -11.67 -2.78
C TYR A 55 2.86 -10.89 -1.67
N TYR A 56 3.54 -9.89 -1.16
CA TYR A 56 3.00 -8.88 -0.25
C TYR A 56 2.89 -7.54 -0.96
N HIS A 57 2.01 -6.68 -0.46
CA HIS A 57 1.93 -5.28 -0.92
C HIS A 57 2.89 -4.40 -0.09
N LEU A 58 3.47 -3.41 -0.74
CA LEU A 58 4.25 -2.34 -0.12
C LEU A 58 4.03 -1.05 -0.91
N VAL A 59 3.62 0.01 -0.23
CA VAL A 59 3.44 1.31 -0.88
C VAL A 59 4.78 2.04 -0.86
N LEU A 60 5.23 2.51 -2.02
CA LEU A 60 6.43 3.32 -2.17
C LEU A 60 6.08 4.69 -2.73
N LEU A 61 6.60 5.75 -2.11
CA LEU A 61 6.44 7.13 -2.52
C LEU A 61 7.81 7.74 -2.82
N ALA A 62 7.92 8.49 -3.92
CA ALA A 62 9.14 9.22 -4.25
C ALA A 62 9.20 10.52 -3.44
N GLU A 63 10.16 10.62 -2.54
CA GLU A 63 10.42 11.84 -1.75
C GLU A 63 11.02 12.96 -2.61
N ASN A 64 11.86 12.58 -3.58
CA ASN A 64 12.62 13.49 -4.42
C ASN A 64 12.91 12.88 -5.81
N ASN A 65 13.64 13.61 -6.66
CA ASN A 65 13.99 13.14 -8.01
C ASN A 65 14.84 11.85 -8.01
N GLN A 66 15.69 11.63 -7.00
CA GLN A 66 16.46 10.39 -6.88
C GLN A 66 15.52 9.23 -6.57
N GLY A 67 14.58 9.43 -5.62
CA GLY A 67 13.55 8.46 -5.30
C GLY A 67 12.66 8.12 -6.49
N TYR A 68 12.25 9.12 -7.29
CA TYR A 68 11.49 8.86 -8.51
C TYR A 68 12.25 7.97 -9.51
N LYS A 69 13.56 8.24 -9.73
CA LYS A 69 14.42 7.39 -10.57
C LYS A 69 14.58 5.98 -10.00
N ASN A 70 14.68 5.86 -8.68
CA ASN A 70 14.79 4.57 -8.01
C ASN A 70 13.46 3.79 -8.06
N LEU A 71 12.33 4.47 -7.88
CA LEU A 71 11.00 3.86 -8.02
C LEU A 71 10.80 3.27 -9.44
N MET A 72 11.19 3.99 -10.49
CA MET A 72 11.17 3.46 -11.86
C MET A 72 12.03 2.21 -12.01
N LYS A 73 13.22 2.16 -11.39
CA LYS A 73 14.10 0.98 -11.42
C LYS A 73 13.48 -0.20 -10.68
N ILE A 74 12.89 0.04 -9.49
CA ILE A 74 12.22 -0.99 -8.68
C ILE A 74 11.08 -1.62 -9.51
N VAL A 75 10.17 -0.79 -10.05
CA VAL A 75 9.05 -1.27 -10.87
C VAL A 75 9.56 -2.02 -12.12
N THR A 76 10.59 -1.51 -12.79
CA THR A 76 11.19 -2.18 -13.96
C THR A 76 11.75 -3.56 -13.60
N ARG A 77 12.46 -3.69 -12.46
CA ARG A 77 12.97 -5.00 -12.00
C ARG A 77 11.85 -6.00 -11.72
N GLY A 78 10.73 -5.54 -11.19
CA GLY A 78 9.54 -6.37 -11.01
C GLY A 78 9.07 -7.00 -12.32
N PHE A 79 9.03 -6.22 -13.41
CA PHE A 79 8.63 -6.70 -14.73
C PHE A 79 9.68 -7.56 -15.41
N THR A 80 10.95 -7.15 -15.39
CA THR A 80 12.01 -7.79 -16.17
C THR A 80 12.61 -9.03 -15.50
N GLU A 81 12.55 -9.13 -14.18
CA GLU A 81 13.18 -10.19 -13.41
C GLU A 81 12.18 -11.00 -12.58
N GLY A 82 11.24 -10.33 -11.90
CA GLY A 82 10.39 -10.93 -10.88
C GLY A 82 8.97 -11.29 -11.31
N TYR A 83 8.64 -11.18 -12.61
CA TYR A 83 7.27 -11.42 -13.08
C TYR A 83 6.86 -12.88 -12.88
N TYR A 84 5.93 -13.08 -11.92
CA TYR A 84 5.26 -14.35 -11.68
C TYR A 84 3.86 -14.06 -11.14
N TYR A 85 2.84 -14.13 -12.01
CA TYR A 85 1.48 -13.62 -11.84
C TYR A 85 1.40 -12.10 -11.67
N LYS A 86 2.34 -11.49 -10.96
CA LYS A 86 2.51 -10.05 -10.73
C LYS A 86 3.98 -9.66 -10.90
N PRO A 87 4.29 -8.38 -11.19
CA PRO A 87 5.67 -7.88 -11.24
C PRO A 87 6.22 -7.74 -9.82
N ARG A 88 6.91 -8.77 -9.31
CA ARG A 88 7.42 -8.83 -7.94
C ARG A 88 8.87 -8.38 -7.87
N VAL A 89 9.18 -7.67 -6.79
CA VAL A 89 10.55 -7.42 -6.36
C VAL A 89 10.84 -8.18 -5.07
N ASP A 90 12.05 -8.07 -4.54
CA ASP A 90 12.45 -8.62 -3.26
C ASP A 90 13.29 -7.62 -2.46
N TYR A 91 13.69 -8.00 -1.27
CA TYR A 91 14.49 -7.16 -0.38
C TYR A 91 15.82 -6.70 -1.01
N GLU A 92 16.47 -7.53 -1.85
CA GLU A 92 17.72 -7.16 -2.55
C GLU A 92 17.50 -5.93 -3.44
N VAL A 93 16.38 -5.88 -4.17
CA VAL A 93 16.02 -4.73 -5.02
C VAL A 93 15.72 -3.50 -4.17
N LEU A 94 15.00 -3.67 -3.05
CA LEU A 94 14.67 -2.59 -2.13
C LEU A 94 15.92 -2.01 -1.47
N GLU A 95 16.80 -2.85 -0.93
CA GLU A 95 18.09 -2.44 -0.36
C GLU A 95 18.97 -1.67 -1.33
N LYS A 96 18.93 -2.03 -2.63
CA LYS A 96 19.69 -1.37 -3.68
C LYS A 96 19.18 -0.01 -4.10
N TYR A 97 17.85 0.20 -4.05
CA TYR A 97 17.20 1.38 -4.63
C TYR A 97 16.33 2.16 -3.64
N HIS A 98 16.58 2.05 -2.34
CA HIS A 98 15.79 2.70 -1.27
C HIS A 98 15.97 4.22 -1.20
N GLU A 99 17.09 4.76 -1.67
CA GLU A 99 17.44 6.18 -1.52
C GLU A 99 16.36 7.10 -2.12
N GLY A 100 15.85 8.04 -1.31
CA GLY A 100 14.80 8.99 -1.68
C GLY A 100 13.41 8.35 -1.82
N ILE A 101 13.20 7.17 -1.22
CA ILE A 101 11.91 6.47 -1.16
C ILE A 101 11.37 6.52 0.26
N ILE A 102 10.09 6.84 0.39
CA ILE A 102 9.27 6.62 1.59
C ILE A 102 8.47 5.36 1.37
N ALA A 103 8.44 4.46 2.36
CA ALA A 103 7.68 3.21 2.30
C ALA A 103 6.61 3.14 3.38
N LEU A 104 5.43 2.61 3.03
CA LEU A 104 4.32 2.37 3.93
C LEU A 104 3.99 0.88 3.94
N SER A 105 3.60 0.34 5.11
CA SER A 105 3.38 -1.11 5.31
C SER A 105 2.19 -1.70 4.56
N ALA A 106 1.45 -0.90 3.82
CA ALA A 106 0.30 -1.24 2.98
C ALA A 106 -0.92 -1.80 3.75
N CYS A 107 -1.87 -2.35 3.01
CA CYS A 107 -3.14 -2.91 3.48
C CYS A 107 -2.97 -4.29 4.17
N LEU A 108 -4.06 -5.03 4.38
CA LEU A 108 -4.02 -6.39 4.96
C LEU A 108 -3.16 -7.38 4.15
N ALA A 109 -2.90 -7.10 2.87
CA ALA A 109 -2.00 -7.88 2.02
C ALA A 109 -0.51 -7.50 2.19
N GLY A 110 -0.17 -6.49 3.00
CA GLY A 110 1.21 -6.17 3.37
C GLY A 110 1.85 -7.27 4.22
N GLU A 111 3.17 -7.40 4.20
CA GLU A 111 3.88 -8.46 4.95
C GLU A 111 3.61 -8.39 6.45
N ILE A 112 3.73 -7.20 7.05
CA ILE A 112 3.53 -7.01 8.49
C ILE A 112 2.08 -7.29 8.90
N PRO A 113 1.04 -6.69 8.25
CA PRO A 113 -0.35 -7.03 8.53
C PRO A 113 -0.67 -8.52 8.34
N ASN A 114 -0.16 -9.15 7.28
CA ASN A 114 -0.38 -10.57 7.01
C ASN A 114 0.19 -11.47 8.12
N LYS A 115 1.41 -11.18 8.61
CA LYS A 115 2.02 -11.89 9.73
C LYS A 115 1.21 -11.71 11.02
N ILE A 116 0.71 -10.50 11.29
CA ILE A 116 -0.17 -10.23 12.45
C ILE A 116 -1.44 -11.07 12.37
N LEU A 117 -2.09 -11.15 11.20
CA LEU A 117 -3.28 -11.97 10.99
C LEU A 117 -3.04 -13.46 11.17
N LYS A 118 -1.82 -13.93 10.89
CA LYS A 118 -1.36 -15.31 11.12
C LYS A 118 -0.83 -15.54 12.54
N GLU A 119 -0.96 -14.55 13.43
CA GLU A 119 -0.46 -14.58 14.81
C GLU A 119 1.08 -14.73 14.92
N ASP A 120 1.82 -14.47 13.82
CA ASP A 120 3.28 -14.43 13.77
C ASP A 120 3.79 -13.03 14.16
N PHE A 121 3.67 -12.68 15.43
CA PHE A 121 4.05 -11.36 15.93
C PHE A 121 5.57 -11.14 15.92
N ASP A 122 6.37 -12.17 16.10
CA ASP A 122 7.83 -12.08 16.02
C ASP A 122 8.28 -11.86 14.58
N GLY A 123 7.67 -12.55 13.63
CA GLY A 123 7.89 -12.31 12.21
C GLY A 123 7.44 -10.92 11.77
N ALA A 124 6.31 -10.41 12.28
CA ALA A 124 5.85 -9.04 12.01
C ALA A 124 6.85 -8.00 12.52
N ARG A 125 7.38 -8.19 13.74
CA ARG A 125 8.44 -7.34 14.33
C ARG A 125 9.72 -7.37 13.52
N ALA A 126 10.16 -8.55 13.11
CA ALA A 126 11.36 -8.71 12.29
C ALA A 126 11.23 -8.02 10.93
N ALA A 127 10.06 -8.16 10.27
CA ALA A 127 9.77 -7.48 9.00
C ALA A 127 9.74 -5.94 9.17
N ALA A 128 9.11 -5.42 10.24
CA ALA A 128 9.08 -3.99 10.51
C ALA A 128 10.47 -3.40 10.74
N ASN A 129 11.32 -4.07 11.55
CA ASN A 129 12.71 -3.67 11.75
C ASN A 129 13.49 -3.68 10.43
N LYS A 130 13.34 -4.73 9.64
CA LYS A 130 14.03 -4.85 8.35
C LYS A 130 13.64 -3.71 7.39
N MET A 131 12.36 -3.36 7.29
CA MET A 131 11.90 -2.24 6.48
C MET A 131 12.46 -0.90 6.99
N ARG A 132 12.43 -0.66 8.31
CA ARG A 132 13.05 0.53 8.91
C ARG A 132 14.53 0.61 8.59
N ASP A 133 15.26 -0.51 8.68
CA ASP A 133 16.71 -0.55 8.43
C ASP A 133 17.04 -0.29 6.95
N ILE A 134 16.16 -0.66 6.02
CA ILE A 134 16.30 -0.39 4.58
C ILE A 134 16.00 1.08 4.26
N PHE A 135 14.86 1.59 4.67
CA PHE A 135 14.39 2.92 4.27
C PHE A 135 14.83 4.05 5.19
N GLY A 136 15.23 3.71 6.44
CA GLY A 136 15.61 4.67 7.47
C GLY A 136 14.45 5.02 8.41
N GLU A 137 14.80 5.57 9.58
CA GLU A 137 13.85 5.85 10.69
C GLU A 137 12.70 6.80 10.30
N ASN A 138 12.95 7.73 9.38
CA ASN A 138 11.97 8.74 8.96
C ASN A 138 11.29 8.42 7.63
N ASN A 139 11.64 7.32 6.98
CA ASN A 139 11.16 6.97 5.64
C ASN A 139 10.42 5.64 5.58
N PHE A 140 10.15 5.02 6.74
CA PHE A 140 9.28 3.86 6.84
C PHE A 140 8.18 4.11 7.87
N PHE A 141 6.91 3.85 7.46
CA PHE A 141 5.72 4.08 8.27
C PHE A 141 4.86 2.84 8.37
N LEU A 142 4.32 2.56 9.56
CA LEU A 142 3.26 1.58 9.74
C LEU A 142 1.93 2.21 9.34
N GLU A 143 1.26 1.60 8.37
CA GLU A 143 0.06 2.14 7.74
C GLU A 143 -1.20 1.60 8.42
N LEU A 144 -2.06 2.50 8.89
CA LEU A 144 -3.34 2.17 9.49
C LEU A 144 -4.47 2.42 8.48
N GLN A 145 -5.31 1.43 8.28
CA GLN A 145 -6.49 1.50 7.42
C GLN A 145 -7.72 1.01 8.16
N ASP A 146 -8.88 1.64 7.96
CA ASP A 146 -10.14 1.20 8.56
C ASP A 146 -11.31 1.45 7.61
N HIS A 147 -11.83 0.38 7.04
CA HIS A 147 -13.03 0.38 6.18
C HIS A 147 -14.20 -0.34 6.86
N GLY A 148 -14.16 -0.51 8.21
CA GLY A 148 -15.13 -1.28 8.96
C GLY A 148 -14.92 -2.79 8.92
N ILE A 149 -13.74 -3.25 8.50
CA ILE A 149 -13.38 -4.67 8.43
C ILE A 149 -12.76 -5.11 9.75
N ARG A 150 -13.30 -6.18 10.36
CA ARG A 150 -12.84 -6.69 11.66
C ARG A 150 -11.33 -6.97 11.71
N GLN A 151 -10.78 -7.51 10.62
CA GLN A 151 -9.35 -7.81 10.52
C GLN A 151 -8.49 -6.53 10.62
N GLN A 152 -8.95 -5.41 10.05
CA GLN A 152 -8.24 -4.13 10.15
C GLN A 152 -8.18 -3.61 11.59
N THR A 153 -9.26 -3.74 12.36
CA THR A 153 -9.26 -3.35 13.78
C THR A 153 -8.24 -4.18 14.58
N GLN A 154 -8.17 -5.50 14.32
CA GLN A 154 -7.18 -6.39 14.95
C GLN A 154 -5.75 -5.98 14.58
N VAL A 155 -5.50 -5.75 13.30
CA VAL A 155 -4.18 -5.36 12.77
C VAL A 155 -3.77 -4.00 13.32
N ASN A 156 -4.65 -2.99 13.27
CA ASN A 156 -4.37 -1.64 13.77
C ASN A 156 -3.95 -1.64 15.24
N THR A 157 -4.62 -2.43 16.08
CA THR A 157 -4.25 -2.57 17.51
C THR A 157 -2.81 -3.06 17.66
N SER A 158 -2.43 -4.05 16.84
CA SER A 158 -1.08 -4.63 16.87
C SER A 158 -0.04 -3.69 16.25
N LEU A 159 -0.37 -2.95 15.18
CA LEU A 159 0.52 -1.96 14.56
C LEU A 159 0.80 -0.78 15.49
N ILE A 160 -0.19 -0.28 16.22
CA ILE A 160 -0.02 0.79 17.23
C ILE A 160 0.94 0.32 18.34
N ARG A 161 0.77 -0.93 18.81
CA ARG A 161 1.70 -1.50 19.79
C ARG A 161 3.12 -1.62 19.21
N LEU A 162 3.25 -2.12 17.98
CA LEU A 162 4.53 -2.31 17.30
C LEU A 162 5.23 -0.97 17.06
N SER A 163 4.48 0.07 16.66
CA SER A 163 4.96 1.44 16.51
C SER A 163 5.62 1.95 17.80
N ARG A 164 4.94 1.82 18.92
CA ARG A 164 5.45 2.26 20.23
C ARG A 164 6.67 1.46 20.68
N GLU A 165 6.67 0.16 20.42
CA GLU A 165 7.77 -0.75 20.80
C GLU A 165 9.05 -0.47 19.98
N LEU A 166 8.91 -0.19 18.67
CA LEU A 166 10.03 -0.05 17.75
C LEU A 166 10.39 1.41 17.43
N GLY A 167 9.57 2.37 17.86
CA GLY A 167 9.75 3.78 17.50
C GLY A 167 9.48 4.08 16.01
N ILE A 168 8.72 3.23 15.32
CA ILE A 168 8.37 3.43 13.91
C ILE A 168 7.12 4.32 13.84
N PRO A 169 7.15 5.44 13.09
CA PRO A 169 5.99 6.31 12.95
C PRO A 169 4.84 5.62 12.21
N MET A 170 3.63 6.11 12.43
CA MET A 170 2.41 5.63 11.79
C MET A 170 1.86 6.66 10.81
N VAL A 171 1.11 6.20 9.82
CA VAL A 171 0.31 7.03 8.93
C VAL A 171 -1.06 6.40 8.71
N VAL A 172 -2.11 7.23 8.64
CA VAL A 172 -3.44 6.76 8.26
C VAL A 172 -3.66 6.96 6.76
N THR A 173 -4.23 5.96 6.09
CA THR A 173 -4.64 6.06 4.68
C THR A 173 -6.03 5.47 4.49
N ASN A 174 -6.65 5.76 3.35
CA ASN A 174 -7.96 5.20 3.03
C ASN A 174 -7.94 4.21 1.85
N ASP A 175 -6.78 3.82 1.37
CA ASP A 175 -6.66 2.83 0.27
C ASP A 175 -7.68 3.12 -0.85
N VAL A 176 -7.63 4.34 -1.40
CA VAL A 176 -8.66 4.90 -2.28
C VAL A 176 -8.73 4.13 -3.59
N HIS A 177 -9.93 3.58 -3.89
CA HIS A 177 -10.19 2.84 -5.13
C HIS A 177 -11.20 3.56 -6.04
N TYR A 178 -11.91 4.57 -5.53
CA TYR A 178 -12.82 5.42 -6.26
C TYR A 178 -12.95 6.80 -5.61
N ILE A 179 -13.48 7.78 -6.33
CA ILE A 179 -13.43 9.18 -5.91
C ILE A 179 -14.53 9.51 -4.90
N ARG A 180 -15.76 9.09 -5.15
CA ARG A 180 -16.94 9.44 -4.34
C ARG A 180 -17.54 8.18 -3.72
N GLU A 181 -18.27 8.35 -2.61
CA GLU A 181 -18.92 7.23 -1.92
C GLU A 181 -19.90 6.48 -2.85
N GLU A 182 -20.65 7.21 -3.68
CA GLU A 182 -21.57 6.63 -4.65
C GLU A 182 -20.90 5.82 -5.76
N ASP A 183 -19.59 6.00 -5.99
CA ASP A 183 -18.80 5.25 -6.99
C ASP A 183 -18.52 3.79 -6.56
N ALA A 184 -18.92 3.39 -5.36
CA ALA A 184 -18.77 2.01 -4.88
C ALA A 184 -19.46 0.99 -5.80
N VAL A 185 -20.66 1.32 -6.32
CA VAL A 185 -21.41 0.44 -7.21
C VAL A 185 -20.78 0.33 -8.60
N PRO A 186 -20.43 1.42 -9.30
CA PRO A 186 -19.66 1.35 -10.54
C PRO A 186 -18.32 0.60 -10.36
N HIS A 187 -17.62 0.80 -9.25
CA HIS A 187 -16.38 0.08 -8.96
C HIS A 187 -16.59 -1.43 -8.84
N ASP A 188 -17.66 -1.87 -8.17
CA ASP A 188 -18.00 -3.30 -8.06
C ASP A 188 -18.28 -3.94 -9.44
N LEU A 189 -18.89 -3.18 -10.38
CA LEU A 189 -19.05 -3.63 -11.76
C LEU A 189 -17.71 -3.77 -12.50
N LEU A 190 -16.77 -2.83 -12.28
CA LEU A 190 -15.43 -2.93 -12.85
C LEU A 190 -14.68 -4.16 -12.35
N LEU A 191 -14.81 -4.51 -11.06
CA LEU A 191 -14.24 -5.75 -10.50
C LEU A 191 -14.83 -6.99 -11.17
N CYS A 192 -16.13 -7.01 -11.45
CA CYS A 192 -16.77 -8.10 -12.19
C CYS A 192 -16.18 -8.26 -13.59
N ILE A 193 -16.00 -7.14 -14.32
CA ILE A 193 -15.39 -7.14 -15.67
C ILE A 193 -13.94 -7.66 -15.58
N GLN A 194 -13.15 -7.15 -14.64
CA GLN A 194 -11.75 -7.54 -14.47
C GLN A 194 -11.56 -9.02 -14.15
N THR A 195 -12.47 -9.60 -13.34
CA THR A 195 -12.37 -10.99 -12.88
C THR A 195 -13.18 -11.98 -13.71
N GLY A 196 -13.92 -11.51 -14.73
CA GLY A 196 -14.79 -12.35 -15.55
C GLY A 196 -15.99 -12.93 -14.79
N LYS A 197 -16.43 -12.23 -13.73
CA LYS A 197 -17.54 -12.63 -12.85
C LYS A 197 -18.78 -11.79 -13.10
N LYS A 198 -19.94 -12.25 -12.61
CA LYS A 198 -21.20 -11.51 -12.63
C LYS A 198 -21.49 -10.94 -11.24
N VAL A 199 -22.27 -9.87 -11.19
CA VAL A 199 -22.69 -9.25 -9.92
C VAL A 199 -23.43 -10.25 -9.03
N SER A 200 -24.20 -11.18 -9.63
CA SER A 200 -24.96 -12.23 -8.92
C SER A 200 -24.06 -13.34 -8.31
N ASP A 201 -22.81 -13.45 -8.75
CA ASP A 201 -21.93 -14.51 -8.28
C ASP A 201 -21.58 -14.27 -6.80
N GLN A 202 -21.67 -15.33 -5.98
CA GLN A 202 -21.37 -15.24 -4.54
C GLN A 202 -19.85 -15.30 -4.30
N ASP A 203 -19.15 -16.15 -5.05
CA ASP A 203 -17.69 -16.31 -4.95
C ASP A 203 -16.98 -15.38 -5.94
N ARG A 204 -16.80 -14.12 -5.55
CA ARG A 204 -16.08 -13.10 -6.32
C ARG A 204 -15.41 -12.06 -5.45
N MET A 205 -14.43 -11.39 -5.98
CA MET A 205 -13.79 -10.24 -5.33
C MET A 205 -14.79 -9.10 -5.13
N ARG A 206 -14.81 -8.53 -3.93
CA ARG A 206 -15.63 -7.37 -3.54
C ARG A 206 -14.84 -6.48 -2.58
N TYR A 207 -15.11 -5.19 -2.66
CA TYR A 207 -14.71 -4.22 -1.65
C TYR A 207 -15.93 -3.91 -0.78
N GLU A 208 -16.00 -4.54 0.38
CA GLU A 208 -17.17 -4.42 1.25
C GLU A 208 -17.23 -3.07 1.96
N GLY A 209 -18.43 -2.62 2.29
CA GLY A 209 -18.67 -1.44 3.13
C GLY A 209 -18.67 -0.08 2.40
N GLY A 210 -18.27 -0.01 1.13
CA GLY A 210 -18.31 1.24 0.34
C GLY A 210 -17.43 2.37 0.86
N GLN A 211 -16.38 2.07 1.65
CA GLN A 211 -15.59 3.07 2.38
C GLN A 211 -14.24 3.44 1.71
N TYR A 212 -13.99 3.00 0.49
CA TYR A 212 -12.72 3.20 -0.22
C TYR A 212 -12.69 4.45 -1.11
N TYR A 213 -13.50 5.47 -0.78
CA TYR A 213 -13.53 6.74 -1.50
C TYR A 213 -12.53 7.75 -0.93
N LEU A 214 -12.29 8.82 -1.69
CA LEU A 214 -11.39 9.90 -1.28
C LEU A 214 -12.05 10.75 -0.19
N LYS A 215 -11.72 10.44 1.08
CA LYS A 215 -12.27 11.11 2.26
C LYS A 215 -11.59 12.46 2.52
N SER A 216 -12.34 13.40 3.08
CA SER A 216 -11.78 14.63 3.66
C SER A 216 -11.02 14.34 4.95
N GLU A 217 -10.24 15.32 5.41
CA GLU A 217 -9.54 15.25 6.69
C GLU A 217 -10.53 15.01 7.84
N GLU A 218 -11.65 15.72 7.85
CA GLU A 218 -12.67 15.58 8.92
C GLU A 218 -13.32 14.18 8.92
N GLU A 219 -13.46 13.55 7.74
CA GLU A 219 -13.95 12.18 7.63
C GLU A 219 -12.91 11.19 8.15
N MET A 220 -11.63 11.37 7.80
CA MET A 220 -10.53 10.55 8.30
C MET A 220 -10.37 10.68 9.82
N GLN A 221 -10.51 11.88 10.38
CA GLN A 221 -10.49 12.10 11.84
C GLN A 221 -11.60 11.34 12.58
N LYS A 222 -12.77 11.18 11.94
CA LYS A 222 -13.87 10.36 12.52
C LYS A 222 -13.58 8.87 12.46
N VAL A 223 -12.86 8.42 11.45
CA VAL A 223 -12.44 7.01 11.30
C VAL A 223 -11.32 6.66 12.29
N PHE A 224 -10.37 7.58 12.51
CA PHE A 224 -9.19 7.37 13.36
C PHE A 224 -9.12 8.29 14.59
N PRO A 225 -10.16 8.36 15.44
CA PRO A 225 -10.15 9.25 16.61
C PRO A 225 -9.08 8.86 17.63
N TYR A 226 -8.55 7.64 17.55
CA TYR A 226 -7.56 7.04 18.45
C TYR A 226 -6.11 7.12 17.92
N ALA A 227 -5.88 7.64 16.73
CA ALA A 227 -4.56 7.68 16.08
C ALA A 227 -4.28 9.05 15.44
N ARG A 228 -4.51 10.14 16.19
CA ARG A 228 -4.30 11.51 15.69
C ARG A 228 -2.86 11.75 15.26
N GLU A 229 -1.88 11.20 16.00
CA GLU A 229 -0.47 11.28 15.68
C GLU A 229 -0.07 10.65 14.32
N ALA A 230 -0.95 9.86 13.75
CA ALA A 230 -0.75 9.25 12.42
C ALA A 230 -1.39 10.07 11.29
N MET A 231 -1.97 11.23 11.59
CA MET A 231 -2.60 12.14 10.63
C MET A 231 -1.80 13.42 10.39
N ASP A 232 -0.85 13.72 11.28
CA ASP A 232 0.05 14.88 11.21
C ASP A 232 1.29 14.52 10.34
#